data_c60478ecfba340ed56bfd70a7063b8a4
#
_entry.id   c60478ecfba340ed56bfd70a7063b8a4
#
_cell.length_a   1.000
_cell.length_b   1.000
_cell.length_c   1.000
_cell.angle_alpha   90.00
_cell.angle_beta   90.00
_cell.angle_gamma   90.00
#
_symmetry.space_group_name_H-M   'P 1'
#
loop_
_entity.id
_entity.type
_entity.pdbx_description
1 polymer ?
#
loop_
_entity_poly.entity_id
_entity_poly.type
_entity_poly.pdbx_seq_one_letter_code
_entity_poly.pdbx_strand_id
1 'polypeptide(L)'
;MGGLVNYLRQRSTAVGLALASGLLAVVANWSGVGWSWDTSDYVAVGKNFANGNGLLDATGIPMTVRPPGLSILIGIGDLLGLSVNLTVRILNVICAIITVLGTFHLLQIAKVNKNAALVATTFVAFSPALLWQYSMIWSEPPFVALVVLAMIVTLRPAGLGKFALLVVLFISLFFIRYVGPVFAASIAVIATWFDQQKFGLIKSALTNFAILLVSLVPVWYWLQRNREIDGTLTGARTPAGGSLLNPLKTFAATLGSWVTASPIEGGIYLSWNNYPNNTKILGVFVLIAIAILLGSYFLTQSRVEDSKNRSNILLLSSTIALIYVAFSAYRFVHFELGPLDNRMMIPIFVPLVLVVALLTDRFKLSSTLLRKGFLAVSVLFLGFQALSSINDALRFGRDGRYWAAKEFQTQPIHKFVKDLPTDSSLMSNQPQQLSAIWQKSSVFNQYQLELAQTAECNHRYFVWYNSTYDDGTPNVEGQPEGASEIYSDASGVVLDLGSCNSDVTTFWP
;
A
#
# COMPACT_ATOMS: atom_id res chain seq x y z
N MET A 1 -24.95 -9.99 34.60
CA MET A 1 -25.62 -9.59 33.34
C MET A 1 -25.02 -8.32 32.70
N GLY A 2 -24.75 -7.22 33.43
CA GLY A 2 -24.23 -5.99 32.85
C GLY A 2 -22.91 -6.11 32.07
N GLY A 3 -21.98 -6.97 32.48
CA GLY A 3 -20.71 -7.17 31.80
C GLY A 3 -20.82 -7.84 30.41
N LEU A 4 -21.70 -8.82 30.26
CA LEU A 4 -21.93 -9.52 29.00
C LEU A 4 -22.62 -8.59 27.98
N VAL A 5 -23.62 -7.83 28.40
CA VAL A 5 -24.32 -6.84 27.54
C VAL A 5 -23.34 -5.77 27.05
N ASN A 6 -22.50 -5.25 27.93
CA ASN A 6 -21.46 -4.29 27.55
C ASN A 6 -20.42 -4.86 26.59
N TYR A 7 -20.02 -6.10 26.76
CA TYR A 7 -19.10 -6.79 25.86
C TYR A 7 -19.70 -6.99 24.45
N LEU A 8 -20.94 -7.47 24.37
CA LEU A 8 -21.65 -7.64 23.11
C LEU A 8 -21.88 -6.30 22.40
N ARG A 9 -22.24 -5.25 23.15
CA ARG A 9 -22.40 -3.89 22.60
C ARG A 9 -21.10 -3.32 22.04
N GLN A 10 -19.95 -3.60 22.63
CA GLN A 10 -18.65 -3.16 22.11
C GLN A 10 -18.27 -3.87 20.82
N ARG A 11 -18.50 -5.18 20.75
CA ARG A 11 -18.28 -5.96 19.53
C ARG A 11 -19.17 -5.50 18.39
N SER A 12 -20.44 -5.24 18.66
CA SER A 12 -21.36 -4.71 17.63
C SER A 12 -20.92 -3.34 17.12
N THR A 13 -20.43 -2.44 17.99
CA THR A 13 -19.88 -1.15 17.57
C THR A 13 -18.64 -1.32 16.68
N ALA A 14 -17.70 -2.20 17.05
CA ALA A 14 -16.50 -2.44 16.25
C ALA A 14 -16.85 -3.07 14.88
N VAL A 15 -17.82 -3.98 14.84
CA VAL A 15 -18.35 -4.54 13.60
C VAL A 15 -19.01 -3.43 12.75
N GLY A 16 -19.80 -2.56 13.36
CA GLY A 16 -20.39 -1.41 12.66
C GLY A 16 -19.34 -0.47 12.06
N LEU A 17 -18.24 -0.18 12.80
CA LEU A 17 -17.14 0.62 12.30
C LEU A 17 -16.40 -0.07 11.14
N ALA A 18 -16.20 -1.38 11.23
CA ALA A 18 -15.54 -2.15 10.17
C ALA A 18 -16.39 -2.19 8.89
N LEU A 19 -17.71 -2.39 9.04
CA LEU A 19 -18.65 -2.33 7.91
C LEU A 19 -18.72 -0.92 7.31
N ALA A 20 -18.69 0.13 8.12
CA ALA A 20 -18.64 1.52 7.64
C ALA A 20 -17.36 1.79 6.84
N SER A 21 -16.19 1.33 7.32
CA SER A 21 -14.92 1.44 6.59
C SER A 21 -14.97 0.66 5.26
N GLY A 22 -15.52 -0.56 5.27
CA GLY A 22 -15.73 -1.34 4.05
C GLY A 22 -16.68 -0.65 3.07
N LEU A 23 -17.78 -0.05 3.56
CA LEU A 23 -18.71 0.72 2.73
C LEU A 23 -18.06 1.95 2.12
N LEU A 24 -17.22 2.69 2.88
CA LEU A 24 -16.45 3.81 2.32
C LEU A 24 -15.52 3.34 1.20
N ALA A 25 -14.87 2.18 1.34
CA ALA A 25 -14.06 1.60 0.29
C ALA A 25 -14.91 1.23 -0.96
N VAL A 26 -16.13 0.71 -0.78
CA VAL A 26 -17.06 0.46 -1.91
C VAL A 26 -17.42 1.76 -2.61
N VAL A 27 -17.83 2.78 -1.84
CA VAL A 27 -18.23 4.09 -2.38
C VAL A 27 -17.07 4.75 -3.12
N ALA A 28 -15.87 4.75 -2.53
CA ALA A 28 -14.68 5.33 -3.14
C ALA A 28 -14.29 4.68 -4.49
N ASN A 29 -14.71 3.44 -4.71
CA ASN A 29 -14.43 2.69 -5.94
C ASN A 29 -15.65 2.57 -6.88
N TRP A 30 -16.69 3.37 -6.69
CA TRP A 30 -17.94 3.25 -7.45
C TRP A 30 -17.73 3.36 -8.97
N SER A 31 -16.98 4.36 -9.42
CA SER A 31 -16.65 4.57 -10.85
C SER A 31 -15.47 3.72 -11.35
N GLY A 32 -14.88 2.89 -10.49
CA GLY A 32 -13.69 2.08 -10.77
C GLY A 32 -12.62 2.28 -9.71
N VAL A 33 -11.75 1.28 -9.56
CA VAL A 33 -10.61 1.36 -8.64
C VAL A 33 -9.51 2.19 -9.29
N GLY A 34 -8.87 3.08 -8.52
CA GLY A 34 -7.84 3.98 -9.02
C GLY A 34 -6.67 3.23 -9.65
N TRP A 35 -6.16 3.78 -10.76
CA TRP A 35 -5.12 3.17 -11.57
C TRP A 35 -3.89 4.08 -11.62
N SER A 36 -2.74 3.57 -11.24
CA SER A 36 -1.45 4.27 -11.26
C SER A 36 -0.40 3.45 -11.99
N TRP A 37 0.82 3.95 -12.07
CA TRP A 37 1.96 3.26 -12.68
C TRP A 37 2.09 1.79 -12.25
N ASP A 38 2.18 1.54 -10.94
CA ASP A 38 2.31 0.18 -10.40
C ASP A 38 1.12 -0.72 -10.74
N THR A 39 -0.07 -0.12 -10.88
CA THR A 39 -1.31 -0.84 -11.18
C THR A 39 -1.25 -1.55 -12.52
N SER A 40 -0.68 -0.88 -13.53
CA SER A 40 -0.55 -1.44 -14.87
C SER A 40 0.18 -2.78 -14.85
N ASP A 41 1.28 -2.84 -14.12
CA ASP A 41 2.04 -4.07 -13.96
C ASP A 41 1.27 -5.12 -13.16
N TYR A 42 0.65 -4.74 -12.03
CA TYR A 42 -0.14 -5.70 -11.24
C TYR A 42 -1.27 -6.34 -12.06
N VAL A 43 -1.97 -5.54 -12.87
CA VAL A 43 -3.09 -6.02 -13.68
C VAL A 43 -2.60 -6.87 -14.84
N ALA A 44 -1.57 -6.43 -15.56
CA ALA A 44 -1.01 -7.18 -16.68
C ALA A 44 -0.46 -8.54 -16.22
N VAL A 45 0.34 -8.57 -15.15
CA VAL A 45 0.85 -9.81 -14.57
C VAL A 45 -0.30 -10.73 -14.12
N GLY A 46 -1.36 -10.18 -13.54
CA GLY A 46 -2.52 -10.96 -13.12
C GLY A 46 -3.25 -11.60 -14.31
N LYS A 47 -3.48 -10.84 -15.38
CA LYS A 47 -4.11 -11.35 -16.61
C LYS A 47 -3.23 -12.38 -17.31
N ASN A 48 -1.92 -12.11 -17.45
CA ASN A 48 -0.99 -13.05 -18.06
C ASN A 48 -0.92 -14.36 -17.26
N PHE A 49 -0.93 -14.27 -15.93
CA PHE A 49 -1.02 -15.46 -15.07
C PHE A 49 -2.30 -16.27 -15.31
N ALA A 50 -3.46 -15.61 -15.38
CA ALA A 50 -4.75 -16.27 -15.63
C ALA A 50 -4.80 -16.94 -17.02
N ASN A 51 -4.17 -16.35 -18.02
CA ASN A 51 -4.09 -16.86 -19.38
C ASN A 51 -3.00 -17.94 -19.59
N GLY A 52 -2.23 -18.28 -18.55
CA GLY A 52 -1.14 -19.27 -18.65
C GLY A 52 0.15 -18.74 -19.28
N ASN A 53 0.26 -17.45 -19.54
CA ASN A 53 1.44 -16.79 -20.16
C ASN A 53 2.57 -16.55 -19.15
N GLY A 54 2.39 -16.90 -17.87
CA GLY A 54 3.36 -16.63 -16.82
C GLY A 54 3.19 -15.25 -16.20
N LEU A 55 4.24 -14.75 -15.55
CA LEU A 55 4.22 -13.50 -14.79
C LEU A 55 4.86 -12.36 -15.61
N LEU A 56 4.22 -11.95 -16.70
CA LEU A 56 4.65 -10.89 -17.59
C LEU A 56 3.99 -9.56 -17.20
N ASP A 57 4.75 -8.47 -17.19
CA ASP A 57 4.28 -7.12 -16.90
C ASP A 57 3.49 -6.48 -18.07
N ALA A 58 3.17 -5.19 -17.95
CA ALA A 58 2.41 -4.46 -18.95
C ALA A 58 3.14 -4.34 -20.31
N THR A 59 4.45 -4.52 -20.32
CA THR A 59 5.30 -4.45 -21.53
C THR A 59 5.67 -5.85 -22.08
N GLY A 60 5.12 -6.92 -21.49
CA GLY A 60 5.38 -8.29 -21.91
C GLY A 60 6.70 -8.87 -21.37
N ILE A 61 7.37 -8.19 -20.46
CA ILE A 61 8.62 -8.64 -19.83
C ILE A 61 8.32 -9.37 -18.52
N PRO A 62 9.11 -10.41 -18.15
CA PRO A 62 8.96 -11.08 -16.87
C PRO A 62 9.10 -10.11 -15.69
N MET A 63 8.07 -10.04 -14.83
CA MET A 63 8.06 -9.16 -13.66
C MET A 63 9.15 -9.53 -12.65
N THR A 64 9.97 -8.54 -12.28
CA THR A 64 11.02 -8.65 -11.24
C THR A 64 10.95 -7.52 -10.22
N VAL A 65 10.48 -6.34 -10.65
CA VAL A 65 10.48 -5.10 -9.85
C VAL A 65 9.50 -5.14 -8.68
N ARG A 66 8.44 -5.94 -8.79
CA ARG A 66 7.40 -6.10 -7.76
C ARG A 66 7.18 -7.56 -7.42
N PRO A 67 6.84 -7.89 -6.17
CA PRO A 67 6.44 -9.25 -5.84
C PRO A 67 5.06 -9.58 -6.45
N PRO A 68 4.80 -10.86 -6.81
CA PRO A 68 3.64 -11.22 -7.63
C PRO A 68 2.34 -11.40 -6.85
N GLY A 69 2.31 -11.29 -5.52
CA GLY A 69 1.17 -11.70 -4.70
C GLY A 69 -0.13 -10.96 -5.02
N LEU A 70 -0.09 -9.63 -5.20
CA LEU A 70 -1.29 -8.88 -5.61
C LEU A 70 -1.73 -9.29 -7.02
N SER A 71 -0.78 -9.43 -7.94
CA SER A 71 -1.07 -9.86 -9.32
C SER A 71 -1.72 -11.25 -9.37
N ILE A 72 -1.22 -12.20 -8.56
CA ILE A 72 -1.82 -13.55 -8.45
C ILE A 72 -3.25 -13.46 -7.91
N LEU A 73 -3.52 -12.62 -6.91
CA LEU A 73 -4.88 -12.41 -6.39
C LEU A 73 -5.81 -11.83 -7.47
N ILE A 74 -5.33 -10.90 -8.29
CA ILE A 74 -6.07 -10.36 -9.44
C ILE A 74 -6.32 -11.46 -10.48
N GLY A 75 -5.30 -12.24 -10.81
CA GLY A 75 -5.43 -13.36 -11.77
C GLY A 75 -6.37 -14.47 -11.30
N ILE A 76 -6.38 -14.78 -9.99
CA ILE A 76 -7.37 -15.71 -9.43
C ILE A 76 -8.80 -15.15 -9.62
N GLY A 77 -8.99 -13.84 -9.41
CA GLY A 77 -10.27 -13.21 -9.71
C GLY A 77 -10.68 -13.37 -11.17
N ASP A 78 -9.75 -13.16 -12.09
CA ASP A 78 -9.96 -13.30 -13.53
C ASP A 78 -10.33 -14.76 -13.91
N LEU A 79 -9.62 -15.76 -13.35
CA LEU A 79 -9.95 -17.18 -13.49
C LEU A 79 -11.36 -17.53 -12.97
N LEU A 80 -11.87 -16.78 -11.99
CA LEU A 80 -13.23 -16.91 -11.47
C LEU A 80 -14.26 -16.11 -12.28
N GLY A 81 -13.89 -15.46 -13.38
CA GLY A 81 -14.74 -14.63 -14.22
C GLY A 81 -15.06 -13.25 -13.61
N LEU A 82 -14.32 -12.81 -12.60
CA LEU A 82 -14.50 -11.51 -11.99
C LEU A 82 -13.67 -10.46 -12.72
N SER A 83 -14.25 -9.28 -12.98
CA SER A 83 -13.45 -8.17 -13.49
C SER A 83 -12.39 -7.72 -12.48
N VAL A 84 -11.28 -7.14 -12.95
CA VAL A 84 -10.22 -6.58 -12.12
C VAL A 84 -10.78 -5.61 -11.08
N ASN A 85 -11.69 -4.72 -11.50
CA ASN A 85 -12.33 -3.76 -10.62
C ASN A 85 -13.12 -4.43 -9.48
N LEU A 86 -13.87 -5.49 -9.79
CA LEU A 86 -14.65 -6.21 -8.78
C LEU A 86 -13.72 -6.98 -7.83
N THR A 87 -12.73 -7.68 -8.36
CA THR A 87 -11.73 -8.42 -7.57
C THR A 87 -11.03 -7.52 -6.55
N VAL A 88 -10.50 -6.39 -7.00
CA VAL A 88 -9.75 -5.48 -6.12
C VAL A 88 -10.69 -4.74 -5.16
N ARG A 89 -11.91 -4.40 -5.57
CA ARG A 89 -12.91 -3.83 -4.66
C ARG A 89 -13.23 -4.78 -3.51
N ILE A 90 -13.48 -6.06 -3.80
CA ILE A 90 -13.71 -7.09 -2.77
C ILE A 90 -12.48 -7.20 -1.86
N LEU A 91 -11.28 -7.28 -2.42
CA LEU A 91 -10.04 -7.35 -1.66
C LEU A 91 -9.86 -6.15 -0.72
N ASN A 92 -10.06 -4.93 -1.23
CA ASN A 92 -9.93 -3.71 -0.43
C ASN A 92 -10.95 -3.63 0.70
N VAL A 93 -12.20 -4.06 0.46
CA VAL A 93 -13.24 -4.15 1.50
C VAL A 93 -12.85 -5.14 2.59
N ILE A 94 -12.39 -6.34 2.21
CA ILE A 94 -11.93 -7.35 3.17
C ILE A 94 -10.74 -6.81 3.98
N CYS A 95 -9.78 -6.15 3.34
CA CYS A 95 -8.63 -5.55 4.02
C CYS A 95 -9.03 -4.44 5.00
N ALA A 96 -9.99 -3.59 4.62
CA ALA A 96 -10.52 -2.55 5.51
C ALA A 96 -11.19 -3.15 6.76
N ILE A 97 -12.03 -4.16 6.57
CA ILE A 97 -12.70 -4.88 7.67
C ILE A 97 -11.68 -5.55 8.60
N ILE A 98 -10.71 -6.27 8.05
CA ILE A 98 -9.64 -6.94 8.83
C ILE A 98 -8.82 -5.91 9.61
N THR A 99 -8.45 -4.80 9.00
CA THR A 99 -7.66 -3.75 9.63
C THR A 99 -8.39 -3.14 10.83
N VAL A 100 -9.66 -2.80 10.68
CA VAL A 100 -10.47 -2.20 11.76
C VAL A 100 -10.74 -3.20 12.88
N LEU A 101 -11.23 -4.40 12.55
CA LEU A 101 -11.52 -5.44 13.55
C LEU A 101 -10.25 -5.92 14.27
N GLY A 102 -9.15 -6.07 13.53
CA GLY A 102 -7.88 -6.48 14.09
C GLY A 102 -7.30 -5.43 15.03
N THR A 103 -7.40 -4.15 14.70
CA THR A 103 -7.01 -3.04 15.59
C THR A 103 -7.81 -3.08 16.88
N PHE A 104 -9.16 -3.18 16.78
CA PHE A 104 -10.00 -3.30 17.96
C PHE A 104 -9.64 -4.52 18.82
N HIS A 105 -9.40 -5.67 18.19
CA HIS A 105 -9.02 -6.91 18.89
C HIS A 105 -7.69 -6.76 19.64
N LEU A 106 -6.68 -6.14 19.02
CA LEU A 106 -5.39 -5.86 19.67
C LEU A 106 -5.56 -4.95 20.91
N LEU A 107 -6.38 -3.90 20.81
CA LEU A 107 -6.70 -3.01 21.92
C LEU A 107 -7.45 -3.74 23.05
N GLN A 108 -8.34 -4.69 22.71
CA GLN A 108 -9.02 -5.54 23.69
C GLN A 108 -8.03 -6.49 24.43
N ILE A 109 -7.10 -7.12 23.69
CA ILE A 109 -6.05 -7.97 24.29
C ILE A 109 -5.18 -7.13 25.23
N ALA A 110 -4.88 -5.88 24.88
CA ALA A 110 -4.12 -4.94 25.70
C ALA A 110 -4.90 -4.42 26.92
N LYS A 111 -6.20 -4.73 27.03
CA LYS A 111 -7.09 -4.22 28.08
C LYS A 111 -7.13 -2.68 28.13
N VAL A 112 -7.05 -2.04 26.97
CA VAL A 112 -7.23 -0.58 26.84
C VAL A 112 -8.62 -0.19 27.25
N ASN A 113 -8.78 0.98 27.91
CA ASN A 113 -10.07 1.52 28.28
C ASN A 113 -11.02 1.55 27.07
N LYS A 114 -12.28 1.23 27.30
CA LYS A 114 -13.31 1.15 26.26
C LYS A 114 -13.37 2.37 25.37
N ASN A 115 -13.36 3.56 25.94
CA ASN A 115 -13.48 4.81 25.18
C ASN A 115 -12.23 5.05 24.34
N ALA A 116 -11.04 4.83 24.88
CA ALA A 116 -9.78 4.94 24.15
C ALA A 116 -9.69 3.92 23.01
N ALA A 117 -10.13 2.67 23.24
CA ALA A 117 -10.19 1.65 22.21
C ALA A 117 -11.17 2.02 21.09
N LEU A 118 -12.35 2.56 21.42
CA LEU A 118 -13.31 3.02 20.42
C LEU A 118 -12.79 4.24 19.64
N VAL A 119 -12.17 5.22 20.32
CA VAL A 119 -11.56 6.40 19.67
C VAL A 119 -10.50 5.95 18.65
N ALA A 120 -9.56 5.09 19.06
CA ALA A 120 -8.51 4.61 18.17
C ALA A 120 -9.07 3.78 17.00
N THR A 121 -10.06 2.91 17.27
CA THR A 121 -10.70 2.10 16.22
C THR A 121 -11.50 2.96 15.24
N THR A 122 -12.20 4.00 15.72
CA THR A 122 -12.92 4.96 14.88
C THR A 122 -11.97 5.76 14.02
N PHE A 123 -10.83 6.17 14.56
CA PHE A 123 -9.78 6.85 13.79
C PHE A 123 -9.26 5.97 12.66
N VAL A 124 -9.02 4.67 12.90
CA VAL A 124 -8.64 3.72 11.85
C VAL A 124 -9.75 3.56 10.81
N ALA A 125 -11.00 3.40 11.26
CA ALA A 125 -12.15 3.15 10.38
C ALA A 125 -12.43 4.33 9.41
N PHE A 126 -12.23 5.57 9.88
CA PHE A 126 -12.51 6.80 9.15
C PHE A 126 -11.22 7.57 8.81
N SER A 127 -10.10 6.88 8.64
CA SER A 127 -8.85 7.53 8.23
C SER A 127 -8.85 7.81 6.72
N PRO A 128 -8.77 9.07 6.28
CA PRO A 128 -8.59 9.41 4.87
C PRO A 128 -7.31 8.81 4.29
N ALA A 129 -6.26 8.66 5.13
CA ALA A 129 -5.00 8.04 4.74
C ALA A 129 -5.16 6.55 4.33
N LEU A 130 -5.97 5.78 5.07
CA LEU A 130 -6.29 4.40 4.72
C LEU A 130 -7.30 4.32 3.56
N LEU A 131 -8.32 5.18 3.55
CA LEU A 131 -9.29 5.24 2.46
C LEU A 131 -8.61 5.50 1.12
N TRP A 132 -7.60 6.35 1.11
CA TRP A 132 -6.78 6.58 -0.07
C TRP A 132 -6.19 5.27 -0.61
N GLN A 133 -5.63 4.42 0.25
CA GLN A 133 -5.09 3.12 -0.17
C GLN A 133 -6.18 2.19 -0.68
N TYR A 134 -7.32 2.14 0.02
CA TYR A 134 -8.46 1.30 -0.38
C TYR A 134 -9.14 1.76 -1.68
N SER A 135 -8.85 2.96 -2.17
CA SER A 135 -9.37 3.47 -3.44
C SER A 135 -8.48 3.17 -4.65
N MET A 136 -7.39 2.42 -4.48
CA MET A 136 -6.38 2.15 -5.50
C MET A 136 -6.14 0.65 -5.69
N ILE A 137 -5.64 0.26 -6.87
CA ILE A 137 -5.11 -1.09 -7.12
C ILE A 137 -3.65 -1.10 -6.62
N TRP A 138 -3.48 -1.20 -5.30
CA TRP A 138 -2.18 -1.17 -4.65
C TRP A 138 -1.97 -2.34 -3.71
N SER A 139 -0.70 -2.67 -3.44
CA SER A 139 -0.31 -3.75 -2.52
C SER A 139 -0.39 -3.35 -1.04
N GLU A 140 -0.57 -2.08 -0.74
CA GLU A 140 -0.65 -1.54 0.61
C GLU A 140 -1.86 -2.05 1.41
N PRO A 141 -3.09 -2.09 0.89
CA PRO A 141 -4.24 -2.62 1.63
C PRO A 141 -4.05 -4.05 2.15
N PRO A 142 -3.73 -5.05 1.30
CA PRO A 142 -3.50 -6.41 1.80
C PRO A 142 -2.27 -6.50 2.70
N PHE A 143 -1.24 -5.68 2.49
CA PHE A 143 -0.06 -5.68 3.35
C PHE A 143 -0.40 -5.22 4.78
N VAL A 144 -1.14 -4.12 4.95
CA VAL A 144 -1.58 -3.62 6.27
C VAL A 144 -2.43 -4.67 6.98
N ALA A 145 -3.38 -5.28 6.29
CA ALA A 145 -4.22 -6.34 6.84
C ALA A 145 -3.37 -7.55 7.31
N LEU A 146 -2.39 -7.98 6.53
CA LEU A 146 -1.46 -9.06 6.89
C LEU A 146 -0.59 -8.70 8.09
N VAL A 147 -0.09 -7.47 8.20
CA VAL A 147 0.66 -6.99 9.37
C VAL A 147 -0.20 -7.10 10.63
N VAL A 148 -1.45 -6.63 10.59
CA VAL A 148 -2.38 -6.71 11.72
C VAL A 148 -2.64 -8.17 12.11
N LEU A 149 -2.87 -9.06 11.14
CA LEU A 149 -3.06 -10.49 11.39
C LEU A 149 -1.81 -11.12 12.00
N ALA A 150 -0.62 -10.80 11.50
CA ALA A 150 0.65 -11.30 12.04
C ALA A 150 0.88 -10.84 13.50
N MET A 151 0.54 -9.58 13.81
CA MET A 151 0.57 -9.09 15.21
C MET A 151 -0.37 -9.89 16.12
N ILE A 152 -1.60 -10.16 15.67
CA ILE A 152 -2.57 -10.96 16.44
C ILE A 152 -2.06 -12.38 16.65
N VAL A 153 -1.54 -13.02 15.61
CA VAL A 153 -1.03 -14.40 15.70
C VAL A 153 0.19 -14.48 16.62
N THR A 154 1.06 -13.47 16.60
CA THR A 154 2.24 -13.39 17.46
C THR A 154 1.88 -13.42 18.96
N LEU A 155 0.75 -12.85 19.34
CA LEU A 155 0.27 -12.81 20.72
C LEU A 155 -0.41 -14.12 21.19
N ARG A 156 -0.66 -15.07 20.28
CA ARG A 156 -1.22 -16.38 20.65
C ARG A 156 -0.22 -17.19 21.48
N PRO A 157 -0.71 -18.12 22.32
CA PRO A 157 0.16 -19.06 23.00
C PRO A 157 1.04 -19.82 22.01
N ALA A 158 2.30 -20.01 22.38
CA ALA A 158 3.27 -20.75 21.57
C ALA A 158 2.79 -22.21 21.32
N GLY A 159 2.80 -22.62 20.07
CA GLY A 159 2.36 -23.95 19.62
C GLY A 159 2.34 -24.06 18.09
N LEU A 160 2.16 -25.26 17.58
CA LEU A 160 2.26 -25.57 16.14
C LEU A 160 1.33 -24.69 15.29
N GLY A 161 0.09 -24.47 15.72
CA GLY A 161 -0.87 -23.63 14.98
C GLY A 161 -0.44 -22.16 14.87
N LYS A 162 0.17 -21.58 15.92
CA LYS A 162 0.79 -20.25 15.85
C LYS A 162 1.92 -20.24 14.84
N PHE A 163 2.80 -21.23 14.90
CA PHE A 163 4.00 -21.29 14.07
C PHE A 163 3.67 -21.47 12.60
N ALA A 164 2.75 -22.39 12.29
CA ALA A 164 2.28 -22.58 10.90
C ALA A 164 1.64 -21.31 10.33
N LEU A 165 0.80 -20.61 11.11
CA LEU A 165 0.19 -19.35 10.68
C LEU A 165 1.23 -18.26 10.49
N LEU A 166 2.27 -18.17 11.33
CA LEU A 166 3.34 -17.19 11.12
C LEU A 166 4.14 -17.47 9.86
N VAL A 167 4.43 -18.73 9.51
CA VAL A 167 5.08 -19.09 8.25
C VAL A 167 4.26 -18.59 7.06
N VAL A 168 2.96 -18.90 7.04
CA VAL A 168 2.06 -18.47 5.96
C VAL A 168 2.00 -16.95 5.86
N LEU A 169 1.86 -16.24 6.98
CA LEU A 169 1.79 -14.79 7.01
C LEU A 169 3.11 -14.13 6.58
N PHE A 170 4.26 -14.68 6.97
CA PHE A 170 5.57 -14.14 6.58
C PHE A 170 5.83 -14.33 5.08
N ILE A 171 5.47 -15.49 4.51
CA ILE A 171 5.49 -15.70 3.07
C ILE A 171 4.58 -14.71 2.37
N SER A 172 3.34 -14.54 2.85
CA SER A 172 2.36 -13.62 2.27
C SER A 172 2.84 -12.17 2.32
N LEU A 173 3.41 -11.72 3.45
CA LEU A 173 3.98 -10.37 3.59
C LEU A 173 5.04 -10.09 2.51
N PHE A 174 5.95 -11.05 2.27
CA PHE A 174 6.95 -10.89 1.23
C PHE A 174 6.32 -10.83 -0.17
N PHE A 175 5.46 -11.81 -0.48
CA PHE A 175 4.86 -11.88 -1.82
C PHE A 175 3.90 -10.72 -2.13
N ILE A 176 3.41 -10.03 -1.13
CA ILE A 176 2.66 -8.76 -1.32
C ILE A 176 3.62 -7.57 -1.47
N ARG A 177 4.72 -7.49 -0.69
CA ARG A 177 5.71 -6.38 -0.79
C ARG A 177 7.11 -6.86 -0.41
N TYR A 178 8.12 -6.44 -1.19
CA TYR A 178 9.53 -6.77 -0.91
C TYR A 178 10.02 -6.33 0.47
N VAL A 179 9.33 -5.43 1.16
CA VAL A 179 9.64 -5.06 2.55
C VAL A 179 9.12 -6.08 3.58
N GLY A 180 8.34 -7.06 3.16
CA GLY A 180 7.79 -8.11 4.02
C GLY A 180 8.80 -8.77 4.97
N PRO A 181 10.01 -9.15 4.53
CA PRO A 181 11.04 -9.72 5.41
C PRO A 181 11.43 -8.83 6.58
N VAL A 182 11.39 -7.50 6.43
CA VAL A 182 11.68 -6.54 7.52
C VAL A 182 10.62 -6.66 8.61
N PHE A 183 9.35 -6.76 8.23
CA PHE A 183 8.24 -6.99 9.18
C PHE A 183 8.32 -8.38 9.80
N ALA A 184 8.57 -9.42 9.00
CA ALA A 184 8.69 -10.80 9.49
C ALA A 184 9.84 -10.93 10.52
N ALA A 185 11.00 -10.35 10.23
CA ALA A 185 12.15 -10.35 11.16
C ALA A 185 11.82 -9.57 12.44
N SER A 186 11.22 -8.39 12.33
CA SER A 186 10.81 -7.61 13.50
C SER A 186 9.84 -8.38 14.40
N ILE A 187 8.86 -9.04 13.79
CA ILE A 187 7.87 -9.86 14.49
C ILE A 187 8.52 -11.10 15.11
N ALA A 188 9.43 -11.79 14.39
CA ALA A 188 10.12 -13.00 14.90
C ALA A 188 10.99 -12.69 16.12
N VAL A 189 11.70 -11.56 16.13
CA VAL A 189 12.48 -11.10 17.30
C VAL A 189 11.57 -10.91 18.52
N ILE A 190 10.45 -10.23 18.34
CA ILE A 190 9.51 -9.99 19.44
C ILE A 190 8.76 -11.26 19.85
N ALA A 191 8.41 -12.14 18.90
CA ALA A 191 7.83 -13.45 19.21
C ALA A 191 8.77 -14.29 20.07
N THR A 192 10.09 -14.22 19.83
CA THR A 192 11.10 -14.87 20.67
C THR A 192 11.01 -14.41 22.12
N TRP A 193 10.89 -13.09 22.33
CA TRP A 193 10.72 -12.52 23.67
C TRP A 193 9.41 -12.96 24.35
N PHE A 194 8.33 -13.17 23.59
CA PHE A 194 7.06 -13.63 24.16
C PHE A 194 7.08 -15.13 24.49
N ASP A 195 7.68 -15.93 23.62
CA ASP A 195 7.68 -17.39 23.73
C ASP A 195 8.73 -17.91 24.73
N GLN A 196 9.75 -17.11 25.12
CA GLN A 196 10.80 -17.51 26.04
C GLN A 196 10.28 -17.97 27.42
N GLN A 197 9.12 -17.45 27.83
CA GLN A 197 8.52 -17.84 29.11
C GLN A 197 8.00 -19.27 29.11
N LYS A 198 7.70 -19.84 27.94
CA LYS A 198 7.26 -21.22 27.78
C LYS A 198 8.41 -22.19 27.51
N PHE A 199 9.35 -21.79 26.68
CA PHE A 199 10.38 -22.67 26.15
C PHE A 199 11.80 -22.32 26.57
N GLY A 200 12.01 -21.18 27.26
CA GLY A 200 13.31 -20.56 27.47
C GLY A 200 13.79 -19.78 26.24
N LEU A 201 14.77 -18.90 26.46
CA LEU A 201 15.24 -17.95 25.42
C LEU A 201 15.82 -18.66 24.20
N ILE A 202 16.74 -19.59 24.41
CA ILE A 202 17.46 -20.26 23.30
C ILE A 202 16.48 -21.04 22.42
N LYS A 203 15.61 -21.87 23.05
CA LYS A 203 14.63 -22.66 22.27
C LYS A 203 13.64 -21.78 21.52
N SER A 204 13.20 -20.69 22.14
CA SER A 204 12.31 -19.71 21.48
C SER A 204 13.01 -19.00 20.33
N ALA A 205 14.26 -18.60 20.49
CA ALA A 205 15.07 -17.99 19.44
C ALA A 205 15.25 -18.95 18.27
N LEU A 206 15.64 -20.18 18.51
CA LEU A 206 15.80 -21.21 17.48
C LEU A 206 14.49 -21.50 16.76
N THR A 207 13.37 -21.59 17.49
CA THR A 207 12.05 -21.85 16.89
C THR A 207 11.61 -20.69 15.97
N ASN A 208 11.68 -19.44 16.46
CA ASN A 208 11.25 -18.28 15.66
C ASN A 208 12.22 -18.00 14.50
N PHE A 209 13.51 -18.29 14.66
CA PHE A 209 14.49 -18.26 13.58
C PHE A 209 14.20 -19.33 12.53
N ALA A 210 13.86 -20.56 12.93
CA ALA A 210 13.46 -21.62 12.00
C ALA A 210 12.18 -21.25 11.23
N ILE A 211 11.18 -20.65 11.90
CA ILE A 211 9.98 -20.11 11.24
C ILE A 211 10.36 -19.10 10.16
N LEU A 212 11.25 -18.17 10.49
CA LEU A 212 11.74 -17.17 9.53
C LEU A 212 12.47 -17.84 8.37
N LEU A 213 13.39 -18.75 8.64
CA LEU A 213 14.14 -19.48 7.59
C LEU A 213 13.21 -20.25 6.65
N VAL A 214 12.24 -21.01 7.19
CA VAL A 214 11.26 -21.75 6.39
C VAL A 214 10.46 -20.79 5.52
N SER A 215 10.07 -19.62 6.04
CA SER A 215 9.35 -18.61 5.29
C SER A 215 10.19 -17.98 4.19
N LEU A 216 11.51 -17.93 4.35
CA LEU A 216 12.44 -17.37 3.35
C LEU A 216 12.73 -18.33 2.19
N VAL A 217 12.40 -19.63 2.29
CA VAL A 217 12.65 -20.59 1.20
C VAL A 217 11.95 -20.18 -0.11
N PRO A 218 10.61 -19.98 -0.16
CA PRO A 218 9.97 -19.55 -1.39
C PRO A 218 10.39 -18.15 -1.83
N VAL A 219 10.76 -17.29 -0.86
CA VAL A 219 11.33 -15.96 -1.11
C VAL A 219 12.65 -16.07 -1.86
N TRP A 220 13.53 -16.97 -1.41
CA TRP A 220 14.82 -17.23 -2.03
C TRP A 220 14.66 -17.68 -3.50
N TYR A 221 13.77 -18.63 -3.77
CA TYR A 221 13.49 -19.08 -5.13
C TYR A 221 13.02 -17.92 -6.02
N TRP A 222 12.14 -17.06 -5.52
CA TRP A 222 11.69 -15.88 -6.25
C TRP A 222 12.83 -14.90 -6.55
N LEU A 223 13.68 -14.63 -5.57
CA LEU A 223 14.81 -13.72 -5.74
C LEU A 223 15.87 -14.28 -6.70
N GLN A 224 16.15 -15.60 -6.67
CA GLN A 224 17.05 -16.24 -7.62
C GLN A 224 16.49 -16.16 -9.05
N ARG A 225 15.21 -16.48 -9.24
CA ARG A 225 14.54 -16.29 -10.54
C ARG A 225 14.73 -14.86 -11.06
N ASN A 226 14.53 -13.85 -10.22
CA ASN A 226 14.70 -12.47 -10.65
C ASN A 226 16.14 -12.17 -11.07
N ARG A 227 17.12 -12.68 -10.30
CA ARG A 227 18.53 -12.53 -10.62
C ARG A 227 18.90 -13.19 -11.97
N GLU A 228 18.29 -14.31 -12.29
CA GLU A 228 18.50 -14.99 -13.58
C GLU A 228 17.89 -14.19 -14.75
N ILE A 229 16.81 -13.45 -14.53
CA ILE A 229 16.10 -12.69 -15.56
C ILE A 229 16.75 -11.35 -15.84
N ASP A 230 17.02 -10.55 -14.79
CA ASP A 230 17.48 -9.15 -14.96
C ASP A 230 18.79 -8.83 -14.22
N GLY A 231 19.48 -9.84 -13.67
CA GLY A 231 20.73 -9.68 -12.93
C GLY A 231 20.56 -9.13 -11.51
N THR A 232 19.33 -8.81 -11.07
CA THR A 232 19.03 -8.21 -9.76
C THR A 232 18.06 -9.07 -8.95
N LEU A 233 18.04 -8.87 -7.62
CA LEU A 233 17.10 -9.61 -6.75
C LEU A 233 15.68 -9.03 -6.75
N THR A 234 15.53 -7.72 -6.96
CA THR A 234 14.25 -7.00 -6.78
C THR A 234 13.97 -5.97 -7.86
N GLY A 235 14.55 -6.14 -9.04
CA GLY A 235 14.57 -5.19 -10.13
C GLY A 235 15.68 -4.14 -9.97
N ALA A 236 16.16 -3.62 -11.08
CA ALA A 236 17.16 -2.56 -11.10
C ALA A 236 16.68 -1.33 -10.32
N ARG A 237 17.55 -0.70 -9.56
CA ARG A 237 17.30 0.52 -8.80
C ARG A 237 18.42 1.51 -9.06
N THR A 238 18.05 2.73 -9.39
CA THR A 238 19.03 3.81 -9.55
C THR A 238 19.64 4.14 -8.18
N PRO A 239 20.98 4.19 -8.06
CA PRO A 239 21.62 4.68 -6.86
C PRO A 239 21.24 6.15 -6.62
N ALA A 240 20.88 6.50 -5.40
CA ALA A 240 20.64 7.88 -4.99
C ALA A 240 21.67 8.30 -3.94
N GLY A 241 21.98 9.57 -3.90
CA GLY A 241 22.77 10.18 -2.83
C GLY A 241 21.91 11.24 -2.13
N GLY A 242 21.64 11.09 -0.85
CA GLY A 242 20.76 12.04 -0.16
C GLY A 242 21.06 12.18 1.33
N SER A 243 20.57 13.27 1.91
CA SER A 243 20.61 13.49 3.36
C SER A 243 19.52 12.69 4.07
N LEU A 244 19.87 12.02 5.16
CA LEU A 244 18.91 11.32 6.04
C LEU A 244 17.82 12.26 6.59
N LEU A 245 18.11 13.57 6.66
CA LEU A 245 17.16 14.55 7.15
C LEU A 245 15.91 14.69 6.26
N ASN A 246 16.06 14.52 4.94
CA ASN A 246 14.95 14.68 4.00
C ASN A 246 13.84 13.65 4.22
N PRO A 247 14.13 12.31 4.26
CA PRO A 247 13.09 11.33 4.54
C PRO A 247 12.47 11.51 5.93
N LEU A 248 13.22 11.88 6.96
CA LEU A 248 12.67 12.14 8.29
C LEU A 248 11.74 13.35 8.33
N LYS A 249 12.07 14.42 7.62
CA LYS A 249 11.16 15.57 7.46
C LYS A 249 9.87 15.17 6.76
N THR A 250 9.97 14.42 5.66
CA THR A 250 8.79 13.94 4.92
C THR A 250 7.94 13.03 5.79
N PHE A 251 8.56 12.13 6.57
CA PHE A 251 7.85 11.29 7.53
C PHE A 251 7.08 12.12 8.58
N ALA A 252 7.71 13.18 9.13
CA ALA A 252 7.01 14.08 10.04
C ALA A 252 5.78 14.70 9.36
N ALA A 253 5.93 15.25 8.17
CA ALA A 253 4.80 15.82 7.43
C ALA A 253 3.69 14.77 7.13
N THR A 254 4.07 13.54 6.85
CA THR A 254 3.13 12.43 6.66
C THR A 254 2.31 12.15 7.93
N LEU A 255 2.92 12.13 9.10
CA LEU A 255 2.19 12.03 10.37
C LEU A 255 1.22 13.20 10.57
N GLY A 256 1.64 14.41 10.22
CA GLY A 256 0.76 15.58 10.23
C GLY A 256 -0.43 15.42 9.30
N SER A 257 -0.23 14.87 8.10
CA SER A 257 -1.31 14.63 7.12
C SER A 257 -2.35 13.63 7.61
N TRP A 258 -1.93 12.62 8.39
CA TRP A 258 -2.86 11.67 9.00
C TRP A 258 -3.79 12.32 10.03
N VAL A 259 -3.32 13.36 10.70
CA VAL A 259 -4.10 14.08 11.70
C VAL A 259 -4.96 15.18 11.06
N THR A 260 -4.45 15.90 10.06
CA THR A 260 -5.20 16.99 9.40
C THR A 260 -6.33 16.50 8.52
N ALA A 261 -6.46 15.19 8.31
CA ALA A 261 -7.44 14.60 7.37
C ALA A 261 -7.38 15.25 5.97
N SER A 262 -6.27 15.87 5.64
CA SER A 262 -6.02 16.46 4.32
C SER A 262 -5.38 15.36 3.46
N PRO A 263 -6.12 14.66 2.59
CA PRO A 263 -5.50 13.90 1.56
C PRO A 263 -4.69 14.89 0.74
N ILE A 264 -3.41 14.63 0.61
CA ILE A 264 -2.57 15.50 -0.21
C ILE A 264 -2.92 15.18 -1.64
N GLU A 265 -3.64 16.08 -2.26
CA GLU A 265 -3.93 16.03 -3.69
C GLU A 265 -2.62 16.26 -4.44
N GLY A 266 -2.32 15.43 -5.39
CA GLY A 266 -1.34 15.77 -6.42
C GLY A 266 -0.08 14.96 -6.49
N GLY A 267 0.04 13.79 -5.93
CA GLY A 267 1.22 13.01 -6.27
C GLY A 267 1.42 11.72 -5.48
N ILE A 268 1.97 10.74 -6.18
CA ILE A 268 2.41 9.47 -5.60
C ILE A 268 3.72 9.67 -4.83
N TYR A 269 4.45 10.78 -5.08
CA TYR A 269 5.77 11.08 -4.55
C TYR A 269 5.81 12.46 -3.89
N LEU A 270 5.24 12.58 -2.70
CA LEU A 270 5.20 13.84 -1.96
C LEU A 270 6.46 14.01 -1.12
N SER A 271 7.32 14.94 -1.50
CA SER A 271 8.44 15.39 -0.69
C SER A 271 7.98 16.37 0.41
N TRP A 272 8.85 16.67 1.38
CA TRP A 272 8.58 17.68 2.40
C TRP A 272 8.01 19.00 1.83
N ASN A 273 8.52 19.44 0.68
CA ASN A 273 8.15 20.73 0.11
C ASN A 273 6.69 20.78 -0.37
N ASN A 274 6.12 19.65 -0.74
CA ASN A 274 4.75 19.55 -1.23
C ASN A 274 3.69 19.65 -0.12
N TYR A 275 4.09 19.45 1.15
CA TYR A 275 3.14 19.52 2.26
C TYR A 275 2.84 20.95 2.68
N PRO A 276 1.60 21.32 3.05
CA PRO A 276 1.26 22.59 3.66
C PRO A 276 2.03 22.82 4.96
N ASN A 277 2.34 24.08 5.28
CA ASN A 277 3.14 24.40 6.48
C ASN A 277 2.46 23.98 7.79
N ASN A 278 1.13 24.13 7.90
CA ASN A 278 0.37 23.64 9.05
C ASN A 278 0.50 22.12 9.25
N THR A 279 0.48 21.35 8.17
CA THR A 279 0.68 19.89 8.19
C THR A 279 2.09 19.53 8.66
N LYS A 280 3.12 20.25 8.17
CA LYS A 280 4.51 20.07 8.59
C LYS A 280 4.70 20.34 10.09
N ILE A 281 4.18 21.47 10.57
CA ILE A 281 4.25 21.87 11.98
C ILE A 281 3.54 20.83 12.86
N LEU A 282 2.33 20.46 12.49
CA LEU A 282 1.56 19.45 13.24
C LEU A 282 2.27 18.11 13.29
N GLY A 283 2.89 17.70 12.19
CA GLY A 283 3.66 16.44 12.13
C GLY A 283 4.85 16.43 13.09
N VAL A 284 5.57 17.54 13.19
CA VAL A 284 6.65 17.68 14.18
C VAL A 284 6.09 17.61 15.61
N PHE A 285 4.96 18.25 15.90
CA PHE A 285 4.31 18.15 17.20
C PHE A 285 3.86 16.72 17.52
N VAL A 286 3.34 15.98 16.55
CA VAL A 286 2.97 14.56 16.71
C VAL A 286 4.19 13.72 17.07
N LEU A 287 5.33 13.91 16.39
CA LEU A 287 6.58 13.21 16.71
C LEU A 287 7.07 13.53 18.14
N ILE A 288 7.08 14.80 18.50
CA ILE A 288 7.46 15.23 19.85
C ILE A 288 6.52 14.63 20.90
N ALA A 289 5.21 14.65 20.65
CA ALA A 289 4.23 14.06 21.55
C ALA A 289 4.46 12.55 21.74
N ILE A 290 4.70 11.80 20.67
CA ILE A 290 5.02 10.36 20.71
C ILE A 290 6.31 10.14 21.53
N ALA A 291 7.36 10.94 21.29
CA ALA A 291 8.63 10.83 22.03
C ALA A 291 8.46 11.11 23.54
N ILE A 292 7.69 12.15 23.90
CA ILE A 292 7.38 12.49 25.30
C ILE A 292 6.57 11.34 25.95
N LEU A 293 5.56 10.81 25.25
CA LEU A 293 4.74 9.72 25.75
C LEU A 293 5.57 8.44 25.98
N LEU A 294 6.45 8.10 25.05
CA LEU A 294 7.39 6.97 25.21
C LEU A 294 8.37 7.21 26.36
N GLY A 295 8.99 8.39 26.44
CA GLY A 295 9.87 8.75 27.53
C GLY A 295 9.18 8.66 28.90
N SER A 296 7.96 9.21 29.02
CA SER A 296 7.15 9.10 30.24
C SER A 296 6.83 7.66 30.59
N TYR A 297 6.55 6.81 29.60
CA TYR A 297 6.32 5.39 29.83
C TYR A 297 7.52 4.72 30.48
N PHE A 298 8.70 4.88 29.93
CA PHE A 298 9.93 4.29 30.48
C PHE A 298 10.25 4.79 31.89
N LEU A 299 10.08 6.10 32.14
CA LEU A 299 10.34 6.68 33.46
C LEU A 299 9.35 6.23 34.54
N THR A 300 8.13 5.87 34.14
CA THR A 300 7.06 5.49 35.10
C THR A 300 6.77 3.99 35.16
N GLN A 301 7.46 3.17 34.35
CA GLN A 301 7.21 1.74 34.21
C GLN A 301 7.30 1.01 35.55
N SER A 302 8.21 1.41 36.44
CA SER A 302 8.39 0.81 37.80
C SER A 302 7.23 1.12 38.76
N ARG A 303 6.37 2.06 38.46
CA ARG A 303 5.30 2.54 39.36
C ARG A 303 3.91 2.02 39.01
N VAL A 304 3.72 1.39 37.84
CA VAL A 304 2.40 0.94 37.36
C VAL A 304 2.52 -0.50 36.88
N GLU A 305 1.72 -1.37 37.50
CA GLU A 305 1.57 -2.77 37.06
C GLU A 305 0.78 -2.82 35.75
N ASP A 306 1.47 -2.76 34.60
CA ASP A 306 0.87 -2.96 33.30
C ASP A 306 0.55 -4.44 33.08
N SER A 307 -0.58 -4.71 32.43
CA SER A 307 -0.84 -6.07 31.99
C SER A 307 0.25 -6.49 30.99
N LYS A 308 0.77 -7.70 31.13
CA LYS A 308 1.79 -8.27 30.23
C LYS A 308 1.44 -8.09 28.75
N ASN A 309 0.19 -8.30 28.39
CA ASN A 309 -0.27 -8.14 27.00
C ASN A 309 -0.17 -6.69 26.51
N ARG A 310 -0.40 -5.72 27.38
CA ARG A 310 -0.25 -4.29 27.05
C ARG A 310 1.20 -3.96 26.70
N SER A 311 2.13 -4.34 27.55
CA SER A 311 3.56 -4.14 27.29
C SER A 311 4.03 -4.87 26.05
N ASN A 312 3.52 -6.08 25.81
CA ASN A 312 3.84 -6.86 24.61
C ASN A 312 3.36 -6.18 23.32
N ILE A 313 2.14 -5.67 23.30
CA ILE A 313 1.60 -4.97 22.12
C ILE A 313 2.33 -3.66 21.89
N LEU A 314 2.65 -2.92 22.95
CA LEU A 314 3.43 -1.70 22.84
C LEU A 314 4.83 -1.97 22.26
N LEU A 315 5.52 -2.98 22.80
CA LEU A 315 6.84 -3.38 22.32
C LEU A 315 6.79 -3.82 20.85
N LEU A 316 5.84 -4.69 20.48
CA LEU A 316 5.66 -5.16 19.11
C LEU A 316 5.40 -4.02 18.14
N SER A 317 4.44 -3.14 18.47
CA SER A 317 4.06 -2.00 17.63
C SER A 317 5.20 -1.00 17.47
N SER A 318 5.88 -0.65 18.56
CA SER A 318 7.01 0.29 18.53
C SER A 318 8.19 -0.27 17.74
N THR A 319 8.51 -1.55 17.90
CA THR A 319 9.62 -2.21 17.18
C THR A 319 9.34 -2.24 15.67
N ILE A 320 8.14 -2.66 15.27
CA ILE A 320 7.74 -2.67 13.86
C ILE A 320 7.87 -1.25 13.27
N ALA A 321 7.30 -0.24 13.94
CA ALA A 321 7.34 1.13 13.43
C ALA A 321 8.78 1.66 13.33
N LEU A 322 9.60 1.48 14.36
CA LEU A 322 10.97 1.96 14.40
C LEU A 322 11.84 1.32 13.32
N ILE A 323 11.83 -0.01 13.22
CA ILE A 323 12.65 -0.75 12.26
C ILE A 323 12.21 -0.39 10.83
N TYR A 324 10.90 -0.29 10.58
CA TYR A 324 10.41 0.07 9.25
C TYR A 324 10.81 1.49 8.84
N VAL A 325 10.67 2.48 9.73
CA VAL A 325 11.09 3.87 9.45
C VAL A 325 12.60 3.94 9.20
N ALA A 326 13.41 3.27 10.03
CA ALA A 326 14.85 3.22 9.86
C ALA A 326 15.26 2.57 8.53
N PHE A 327 14.67 1.43 8.20
CA PHE A 327 14.91 0.73 6.93
C PHE A 327 14.46 1.58 5.72
N SER A 328 13.30 2.20 5.78
CA SER A 328 12.78 3.03 4.69
C SER A 328 13.63 4.29 4.48
N ALA A 329 14.08 4.92 5.57
CA ALA A 329 14.98 6.06 5.52
C ALA A 329 16.34 5.67 4.93
N TYR A 330 16.91 4.51 5.34
CA TYR A 330 18.13 3.97 4.76
C TYR A 330 17.97 3.73 3.25
N ARG A 331 16.88 3.10 2.83
CA ARG A 331 16.60 2.81 1.42
C ARG A 331 16.43 4.09 0.60
N PHE A 332 15.77 5.10 1.13
CA PHE A 332 15.60 6.40 0.47
C PHE A 332 16.95 7.11 0.23
N VAL A 333 17.88 7.00 1.17
CA VAL A 333 19.20 7.66 1.05
C VAL A 333 20.08 6.99 0.00
N HIS A 334 19.97 5.67 -0.16
CA HIS A 334 20.88 4.90 -1.01
C HIS A 334 20.31 4.56 -2.38
N PHE A 335 19.00 4.65 -2.57
CA PHE A 335 18.32 4.28 -3.81
C PHE A 335 17.23 5.30 -4.16
N GLU A 336 17.03 5.53 -5.44
CA GLU A 336 15.88 6.28 -5.93
C GLU A 336 14.58 5.52 -5.62
N LEU A 337 14.01 5.82 -4.47
CA LEU A 337 12.71 5.32 -4.02
C LEU A 337 11.83 6.52 -3.74
N GLY A 338 10.52 6.30 -3.80
CA GLY A 338 9.56 7.33 -3.40
C GLY A 338 9.81 7.81 -1.97
N PRO A 339 9.50 9.07 -1.66
CA PRO A 339 9.67 9.67 -0.34
C PRO A 339 8.85 8.93 0.73
N LEU A 340 9.15 9.17 2.01
CA LEU A 340 8.42 8.59 3.14
C LEU A 340 7.05 9.24 3.31
N ASP A 341 6.27 9.26 2.25
CA ASP A 341 4.91 9.79 2.16
C ASP A 341 3.86 8.83 2.72
N ASN A 342 2.59 9.20 2.58
CA ASN A 342 1.47 8.39 3.06
C ASN A 342 1.50 6.95 2.50
N ARG A 343 1.80 6.77 1.23
CA ARG A 343 1.84 5.45 0.59
C ARG A 343 2.93 4.58 1.20
N MET A 344 4.13 5.12 1.32
CA MET A 344 5.27 4.39 1.86
C MET A 344 5.11 4.09 3.35
N MET A 345 4.49 5.00 4.13
CA MET A 345 4.41 4.88 5.59
C MET A 345 3.14 4.20 6.10
N ILE A 346 2.14 3.98 5.26
CA ILE A 346 0.87 3.37 5.68
C ILE A 346 1.03 1.99 6.37
N PRO A 347 2.03 1.14 6.07
CA PRO A 347 2.23 -0.13 6.77
C PRO A 347 2.40 0.00 8.29
N ILE A 348 2.87 1.15 8.77
CA ILE A 348 3.03 1.39 10.21
C ILE A 348 1.90 2.24 10.82
N PHE A 349 0.88 2.58 10.05
CA PHE A 349 -0.25 3.38 10.53
C PHE A 349 -0.91 2.73 11.75
N VAL A 350 -1.35 1.47 11.64
CA VAL A 350 -1.97 0.73 12.76
C VAL A 350 -1.00 0.55 13.93
N PRO A 351 0.24 0.07 13.75
CA PRO A 351 1.24 0.07 14.82
C PRO A 351 1.36 1.39 15.58
N LEU A 352 1.43 2.53 14.88
CA LEU A 352 1.54 3.84 15.54
C LEU A 352 0.24 4.24 16.27
N VAL A 353 -0.93 3.95 15.70
CA VAL A 353 -2.22 4.16 16.40
C VAL A 353 -2.29 3.35 17.69
N LEU A 354 -1.83 2.10 17.68
CA LEU A 354 -1.75 1.27 18.88
C LEU A 354 -0.79 1.85 19.91
N VAL A 355 0.40 2.31 19.50
CA VAL A 355 1.37 2.97 20.40
C VAL A 355 0.71 4.17 21.08
N VAL A 356 0.10 5.08 20.31
CA VAL A 356 -0.55 6.28 20.85
C VAL A 356 -1.70 5.91 21.79
N ALA A 357 -2.56 4.97 21.40
CA ALA A 357 -3.70 4.54 22.22
C ALA A 357 -3.26 3.91 23.55
N LEU A 358 -2.22 3.06 23.53
CA LEU A 358 -1.68 2.41 24.73
C LEU A 358 -1.01 3.39 25.68
N LEU A 359 -0.29 4.36 25.15
CA LEU A 359 0.40 5.37 25.94
C LEU A 359 -0.60 6.37 26.53
N THR A 360 -1.56 6.86 25.74
CA THR A 360 -2.56 7.84 26.21
C THR A 360 -3.53 7.26 27.23
N ASP A 361 -3.94 6.00 27.09
CA ASP A 361 -4.82 5.33 28.05
C ASP A 361 -4.21 5.18 29.46
N ARG A 362 -2.88 5.28 29.58
CA ARG A 362 -2.17 5.27 30.85
C ARG A 362 -2.33 6.57 31.65
N PHE A 363 -2.52 7.69 30.94
CA PHE A 363 -2.71 8.98 31.60
C PHE A 363 -4.14 9.11 32.13
N LYS A 364 -4.29 8.82 33.44
CA LYS A 364 -5.53 9.09 34.15
C LYS A 364 -5.68 10.59 34.36
N LEU A 365 -6.49 11.22 33.54
CA LEU A 365 -6.88 12.61 33.78
C LEU A 365 -7.64 12.70 35.12
N SER A 366 -7.04 13.39 36.10
CA SER A 366 -7.57 13.50 37.47
C SER A 366 -8.83 14.36 37.56
N SER A 367 -8.96 15.35 36.69
CA SER A 367 -10.07 16.29 36.66
C SER A 367 -11.19 15.80 35.73
N THR A 368 -12.42 15.81 36.23
CA THR A 368 -13.63 15.52 35.44
C THR A 368 -13.78 16.50 34.27
N LEU A 369 -13.38 17.76 34.44
CA LEU A 369 -13.42 18.77 33.40
C LEU A 369 -12.42 18.45 32.26
N LEU A 370 -11.18 18.11 32.60
CA LEU A 370 -10.17 17.71 31.61
C LEU A 370 -10.60 16.45 30.84
N ARG A 371 -11.24 15.48 31.53
CA ARG A 371 -11.75 14.27 30.88
C ARG A 371 -12.90 14.54 29.92
N LYS A 372 -13.83 15.44 30.28
CA LYS A 372 -14.91 15.90 29.40
C LYS A 372 -14.35 16.71 28.21
N GLY A 373 -13.40 17.59 28.45
CA GLY A 373 -12.71 18.37 27.41
C GLY A 373 -11.98 17.47 26.41
N PHE A 374 -11.22 16.50 26.89
CA PHE A 374 -10.54 15.52 26.04
C PHE A 374 -11.52 14.69 25.19
N LEU A 375 -12.63 14.26 25.79
CA LEU A 375 -13.68 13.53 25.07
C LEU A 375 -14.31 14.42 23.98
N ALA A 376 -14.63 15.68 24.28
CA ALA A 376 -15.22 16.60 23.33
C ALA A 376 -14.25 16.86 22.14
N VAL A 377 -12.97 17.12 22.42
CA VAL A 377 -11.94 17.27 21.38
C VAL A 377 -11.80 16.00 20.53
N SER A 378 -11.82 14.81 21.16
CA SER A 378 -11.76 13.55 20.43
C SER A 378 -12.97 13.35 19.52
N VAL A 379 -14.18 13.69 19.98
CA VAL A 379 -15.41 13.58 19.18
C VAL A 379 -15.37 14.54 17.99
N LEU A 380 -14.95 15.79 18.19
CA LEU A 380 -14.80 16.80 17.13
C LEU A 380 -13.76 16.34 16.09
N PHE A 381 -12.61 15.86 16.57
CA PHE A 381 -11.54 15.35 15.73
C PHE A 381 -12.02 14.15 14.88
N LEU A 382 -12.65 13.16 15.51
CA LEU A 382 -13.17 12.00 14.79
C LEU A 382 -14.30 12.35 13.84
N GLY A 383 -15.17 13.31 14.21
CA GLY A 383 -16.18 13.86 13.33
C GLY A 383 -15.59 14.49 12.08
N PHE A 384 -14.52 15.27 12.24
CA PHE A 384 -13.78 15.86 11.13
C PHE A 384 -13.14 14.78 10.23
N GLN A 385 -12.49 13.77 10.81
CA GLN A 385 -11.94 12.64 10.07
C GLN A 385 -13.02 11.88 9.28
N ALA A 386 -14.16 11.62 9.92
CA ALA A 386 -15.26 10.92 9.27
C ALA A 386 -15.86 11.74 8.12
N LEU A 387 -16.10 13.03 8.32
CA LEU A 387 -16.62 13.91 7.26
C LEU A 387 -15.64 14.00 6.08
N SER A 388 -14.34 14.13 6.35
CA SER A 388 -13.32 14.13 5.31
C SER A 388 -13.30 12.82 4.54
N SER A 389 -13.32 11.67 5.23
CA SER A 389 -13.36 10.36 4.57
C SER A 389 -14.63 10.14 3.76
N ILE A 390 -15.79 10.59 4.25
CA ILE A 390 -17.06 10.50 3.48
C ILE A 390 -16.97 11.37 2.23
N ASN A 391 -16.50 12.61 2.36
CA ASN A 391 -16.33 13.52 1.22
C ASN A 391 -15.36 12.95 0.18
N ASP A 392 -14.22 12.41 0.62
CA ASP A 392 -13.24 11.78 -0.26
C ASP A 392 -13.81 10.53 -0.93
N ALA A 393 -14.54 9.68 -0.18
CA ALA A 393 -15.17 8.50 -0.76
C ALA A 393 -16.18 8.87 -1.86
N LEU A 394 -17.01 9.89 -1.63
CA LEU A 394 -17.95 10.38 -2.62
C LEU A 394 -17.26 10.99 -3.84
N ARG A 395 -16.23 11.80 -3.63
CA ARG A 395 -15.43 12.41 -4.70
C ARG A 395 -14.74 11.33 -5.55
N PHE A 396 -14.01 10.41 -4.92
CA PHE A 396 -13.32 9.32 -5.62
C PHE A 396 -14.31 8.41 -6.37
N GLY A 397 -15.45 8.11 -5.75
CA GLY A 397 -16.49 7.31 -6.37
C GLY A 397 -17.15 7.99 -7.55
N ARG A 398 -17.30 9.33 -7.52
CA ARG A 398 -17.88 10.11 -8.61
C ARG A 398 -16.91 10.32 -9.78
N ASP A 399 -15.69 10.73 -9.45
CA ASP A 399 -14.75 11.26 -10.44
C ASP A 399 -13.71 10.20 -10.88
N GLY A 400 -13.55 9.11 -10.13
CA GLY A 400 -12.46 8.14 -10.32
C GLY A 400 -11.13 8.70 -9.81
N ARG A 401 -10.04 7.94 -10.00
CA ARG A 401 -8.72 8.35 -9.52
C ARG A 401 -7.61 8.03 -10.51
N TYR A 402 -6.67 8.99 -10.68
CA TYR A 402 -5.52 8.90 -11.59
C TYR A 402 -5.96 8.46 -12.98
N TRP A 403 -5.35 7.43 -13.55
CA TRP A 403 -5.71 6.96 -14.91
C TRP A 403 -7.07 6.25 -14.99
N ALA A 404 -7.72 5.96 -13.88
CA ALA A 404 -9.14 5.57 -13.85
C ALA A 404 -10.09 6.76 -13.70
N ALA A 405 -9.59 7.99 -13.55
CA ALA A 405 -10.43 9.18 -13.47
C ALA A 405 -11.20 9.41 -14.78
N LYS A 406 -12.46 9.85 -14.66
CA LYS A 406 -13.31 10.14 -15.83
C LYS A 406 -12.66 11.14 -16.78
N GLU A 407 -12.06 12.20 -16.24
CA GLU A 407 -11.36 13.20 -17.01
C GLU A 407 -10.27 12.58 -17.90
N PHE A 408 -9.44 11.68 -17.33
CA PHE A 408 -8.44 10.94 -18.09
C PHE A 408 -9.07 9.99 -19.10
N GLN A 409 -10.01 9.14 -18.68
CA GLN A 409 -10.63 8.11 -19.50
C GLN A 409 -11.44 8.66 -20.70
N THR A 410 -11.88 9.91 -20.62
CA THR A 410 -12.71 10.56 -21.64
C THR A 410 -11.93 11.52 -22.54
N GLN A 411 -10.62 11.64 -22.39
CA GLN A 411 -9.79 12.41 -23.31
C GLN A 411 -9.99 11.92 -24.75
N PRO A 412 -10.01 12.83 -25.75
CA PRO A 412 -10.29 12.46 -27.13
C PRO A 412 -9.32 11.41 -27.68
N ILE A 413 -8.01 11.54 -27.40
CA ILE A 413 -7.00 10.54 -27.79
C ILE A 413 -7.32 9.15 -27.21
N HIS A 414 -7.80 9.07 -25.96
CA HIS A 414 -8.13 7.79 -25.32
C HIS A 414 -9.39 7.16 -25.92
N LYS A 415 -10.36 7.96 -26.35
CA LYS A 415 -11.52 7.46 -27.10
C LYS A 415 -11.09 6.87 -28.42
N PHE A 416 -10.25 7.60 -29.16
CA PHE A 416 -9.71 7.13 -30.42
C PHE A 416 -8.97 5.80 -30.27
N VAL A 417 -8.08 5.70 -29.27
CA VAL A 417 -7.34 4.45 -28.98
C VAL A 417 -8.27 3.28 -28.68
N LYS A 418 -9.37 3.49 -27.92
CA LYS A 418 -10.33 2.42 -27.61
C LYS A 418 -11.04 1.87 -28.84
N ASP A 419 -11.19 2.67 -29.87
CA ASP A 419 -11.86 2.33 -31.12
C ASP A 419 -10.92 1.62 -32.11
N LEU A 420 -9.59 1.56 -31.85
CA LEU A 420 -8.66 0.79 -32.65
C LEU A 420 -9.00 -0.70 -32.66
N PRO A 421 -8.69 -1.43 -33.76
CA PRO A 421 -8.94 -2.87 -33.87
C PRO A 421 -8.35 -3.65 -32.69
N THR A 422 -9.06 -4.68 -32.21
CA THR A 422 -8.69 -5.44 -31.00
C THR A 422 -7.43 -6.27 -31.15
N ASP A 423 -7.08 -6.62 -32.37
CA ASP A 423 -5.91 -7.40 -32.80
C ASP A 423 -4.71 -6.52 -33.17
N SER A 424 -4.74 -5.25 -32.78
CA SER A 424 -3.62 -4.33 -32.97
C SER A 424 -2.59 -4.48 -31.85
N SER A 425 -1.33 -4.25 -32.19
CA SER A 425 -0.21 -4.06 -31.25
C SER A 425 0.00 -2.57 -30.99
N LEU A 426 0.11 -2.17 -29.73
CA LEU A 426 0.33 -0.78 -29.36
C LEU A 426 1.72 -0.57 -28.77
N MET A 427 2.33 0.54 -29.13
CA MET A 427 3.55 1.07 -28.54
C MET A 427 3.30 2.47 -27.97
N SER A 428 4.06 2.89 -26.98
CA SER A 428 3.94 4.22 -26.40
C SER A 428 5.22 4.69 -25.71
N ASN A 429 5.43 5.99 -25.64
CA ASN A 429 6.38 6.61 -24.73
C ASN A 429 5.90 6.52 -23.24
N GLN A 430 4.62 6.19 -23.02
CA GLN A 430 4.01 6.01 -21.69
C GLN A 430 3.19 4.70 -21.65
N PRO A 431 3.85 3.52 -21.74
CA PRO A 431 3.16 2.24 -21.90
C PRO A 431 2.25 1.91 -20.71
N GLN A 432 2.64 2.25 -19.47
CA GLN A 432 1.81 1.99 -18.29
C GLN A 432 0.55 2.87 -18.26
N GLN A 433 0.64 4.11 -18.73
CA GLN A 433 -0.50 5.01 -18.88
C GLN A 433 -1.46 4.48 -19.95
N LEU A 434 -0.91 4.09 -21.09
CA LEU A 434 -1.70 3.56 -22.21
C LEU A 434 -2.37 2.22 -21.83
N SER A 435 -1.71 1.38 -21.02
CA SER A 435 -2.28 0.11 -20.58
C SER A 435 -3.54 0.27 -19.71
N ALA A 436 -3.72 1.41 -19.05
CA ALA A 436 -4.96 1.74 -18.34
C ALA A 436 -6.16 1.97 -19.30
N ILE A 437 -5.88 2.30 -20.55
CA ILE A 437 -6.85 2.51 -21.62
C ILE A 437 -6.98 1.24 -22.47
N TRP A 438 -5.84 0.73 -22.94
CA TRP A 438 -5.76 -0.46 -23.79
C TRP A 438 -5.57 -1.69 -22.91
N GLN A 439 -6.69 -2.35 -22.59
CA GLN A 439 -6.67 -3.55 -21.73
C GLN A 439 -6.75 -4.86 -22.54
N LYS A 440 -6.51 -4.81 -23.84
CA LYS A 440 -6.70 -5.94 -24.76
C LYS A 440 -5.44 -6.81 -24.91
N SER A 441 -4.26 -6.17 -24.91
CA SER A 441 -2.95 -6.84 -25.02
C SER A 441 -1.87 -6.04 -24.30
N SER A 442 -0.63 -6.52 -24.32
CA SER A 442 0.52 -5.76 -23.82
C SER A 442 0.73 -4.49 -24.63
N VAL A 443 1.22 -3.44 -23.94
CA VAL A 443 1.63 -2.18 -24.56
C VAL A 443 3.15 -2.09 -24.46
N PHE A 444 3.83 -2.03 -25.59
CA PHE A 444 5.28 -2.00 -25.64
C PHE A 444 5.83 -0.58 -25.44
N ASN A 445 7.01 -0.51 -24.80
CA ASN A 445 7.77 0.72 -24.74
C ASN A 445 8.39 1.03 -26.10
N GLN A 446 8.64 2.31 -26.39
CA GLN A 446 9.30 2.77 -27.62
C GLN A 446 10.66 2.09 -27.91
N TYR A 447 11.36 1.58 -26.89
CA TYR A 447 12.62 0.86 -27.03
C TYR A 447 12.47 -0.65 -27.20
N GLN A 448 11.25 -1.18 -27.26
CA GLN A 448 10.93 -2.62 -27.32
C GLN A 448 10.43 -3.03 -28.72
N LEU A 449 10.99 -2.44 -29.77
CA LEU A 449 10.54 -2.69 -31.14
C LEU A 449 10.59 -4.17 -31.51
N GLU A 450 11.68 -4.88 -31.15
CA GLU A 450 11.82 -6.30 -31.45
C GLU A 450 10.70 -7.15 -30.83
N LEU A 451 10.32 -6.84 -29.58
CA LEU A 451 9.20 -7.52 -28.92
C LEU A 451 7.87 -7.17 -29.58
N ALA A 452 7.67 -5.92 -29.99
CA ALA A 452 6.48 -5.49 -30.72
C ALA A 452 6.40 -6.12 -32.12
N GLN A 453 7.55 -6.41 -32.75
CA GLN A 453 7.62 -7.09 -34.05
C GLN A 453 7.27 -8.58 -33.96
N THR A 454 7.58 -9.23 -32.83
CA THR A 454 7.25 -10.66 -32.62
C THR A 454 5.82 -10.89 -32.14
N ALA A 455 5.10 -9.82 -31.75
CA ALA A 455 3.70 -9.93 -31.33
C ALA A 455 2.81 -10.33 -32.50
N GLU A 456 1.98 -11.35 -32.30
CA GLU A 456 0.92 -11.69 -33.28
C GLU A 456 -0.10 -10.54 -33.35
N CYS A 457 -0.11 -9.82 -34.44
CA CYS A 457 -1.03 -8.72 -34.67
C CYS A 457 -1.24 -8.49 -36.17
N ASN A 458 -2.35 -7.79 -36.53
CA ASN A 458 -2.61 -7.40 -37.89
C ASN A 458 -2.05 -6.01 -38.20
N HIS A 459 -2.01 -5.14 -37.20
CA HIS A 459 -1.63 -3.74 -37.38
C HIS A 459 -0.92 -3.19 -36.14
N ARG A 460 -0.01 -2.22 -36.33
CA ARG A 460 0.76 -1.57 -35.27
C ARG A 460 0.47 -0.09 -35.21
N TYR A 461 0.29 0.42 -34.00
CA TYR A 461 0.12 1.85 -33.75
C TYR A 461 1.08 2.31 -32.65
N PHE A 462 1.54 3.55 -32.76
CA PHE A 462 2.31 4.23 -31.74
C PHE A 462 1.50 5.38 -31.17
N VAL A 463 1.31 5.38 -29.84
CA VAL A 463 0.61 6.45 -29.11
C VAL A 463 1.64 7.28 -28.38
N TRP A 464 1.84 8.51 -28.86
CA TRP A 464 2.75 9.48 -28.27
C TRP A 464 1.99 10.47 -27.42
N TYR A 465 2.32 10.57 -26.11
CA TYR A 465 1.77 11.57 -25.21
C TYR A 465 2.67 12.80 -25.12
N ASN A 466 2.11 14.02 -25.26
CA ASN A 466 2.83 15.29 -25.20
C ASN A 466 3.20 15.71 -23.78
N SER A 467 2.43 15.31 -22.78
CA SER A 467 2.76 15.57 -21.38
C SER A 467 3.51 14.38 -20.77
N THR A 468 4.75 14.60 -20.44
CA THR A 468 5.48 13.70 -19.54
C THR A 468 4.89 13.87 -18.14
N TYR A 469 4.31 12.82 -17.57
CA TYR A 469 4.25 12.73 -16.12
C TYR A 469 5.70 12.67 -15.63
N ASP A 470 6.09 13.49 -14.67
CA ASP A 470 7.37 13.81 -14.06
C ASP A 470 8.47 12.73 -13.92
N ASP A 471 8.58 11.79 -14.84
CA ASP A 471 9.61 10.75 -14.83
C ASP A 471 10.90 11.13 -15.59
N GLY A 472 10.95 12.35 -16.12
CA GLY A 472 12.14 12.87 -16.78
C GLY A 472 12.50 12.17 -18.11
N THR A 473 11.57 11.38 -18.69
CA THR A 473 11.81 10.82 -20.02
C THR A 473 11.88 11.95 -21.04
N PRO A 474 12.97 12.07 -21.82
CA PRO A 474 13.12 13.15 -22.78
C PRO A 474 12.01 13.08 -23.82
N ASN A 475 11.46 14.23 -24.21
CA ASN A 475 10.71 14.36 -25.44
C ASN A 475 11.64 13.90 -26.57
N VAL A 476 11.39 12.73 -27.12
CA VAL A 476 12.14 12.28 -28.28
C VAL A 476 11.61 13.08 -29.45
N GLU A 477 12.45 13.96 -29.97
CA GLU A 477 12.15 14.71 -31.19
C GLU A 477 12.22 13.76 -32.38
N GLY A 478 11.13 13.66 -33.13
CA GLY A 478 11.04 12.93 -34.39
C GLY A 478 9.92 11.89 -34.44
N GLN A 479 9.28 11.80 -35.59
CA GLN A 479 8.35 10.70 -35.89
C GLN A 479 9.13 9.51 -36.46
N PRO A 480 8.69 8.25 -36.24
CA PRO A 480 9.29 7.09 -36.91
C PRO A 480 9.22 7.24 -38.41
N GLU A 481 10.28 6.91 -39.13
CA GLU A 481 10.26 6.93 -40.61
C GLU A 481 9.21 5.96 -41.13
N GLY A 482 8.37 6.44 -42.06
CA GLY A 482 7.30 5.66 -42.66
C GLY A 482 5.99 5.63 -41.87
N ALA A 483 5.92 6.25 -40.69
CA ALA A 483 4.69 6.36 -39.90
C ALA A 483 3.78 7.47 -40.45
N SER A 484 2.47 7.24 -40.46
CA SER A 484 1.46 8.26 -40.82
C SER A 484 0.66 8.68 -39.58
N GLU A 485 0.51 9.98 -39.39
CA GLU A 485 -0.38 10.52 -38.35
C GLU A 485 -1.84 10.25 -38.71
N ILE A 486 -2.55 9.53 -37.82
CA ILE A 486 -3.97 9.21 -38.00
C ILE A 486 -4.86 9.92 -36.99
N TYR A 487 -4.26 10.45 -35.89
CA TYR A 487 -4.95 11.25 -34.89
C TYR A 487 -3.97 12.17 -34.17
N SER A 488 -4.39 13.41 -33.88
CA SER A 488 -3.61 14.37 -33.07
C SER A 488 -4.53 15.28 -32.28
N ASP A 489 -4.17 15.55 -31.01
CA ASP A 489 -4.78 16.57 -30.15
C ASP A 489 -3.76 17.17 -29.17
N ALA A 490 -4.22 18.01 -28.24
CA ALA A 490 -3.36 18.62 -27.25
C ALA A 490 -2.68 17.60 -26.31
N SER A 491 -3.23 16.40 -26.16
CA SER A 491 -2.73 15.34 -25.29
C SER A 491 -1.65 14.49 -25.95
N GLY A 492 -1.66 14.40 -27.30
CA GLY A 492 -0.70 13.57 -28.02
C GLY A 492 -1.08 13.26 -29.44
N VAL A 493 -0.39 12.30 -30.01
CA VAL A 493 -0.50 11.87 -31.41
C VAL A 493 -0.64 10.36 -31.47
N VAL A 494 -1.43 9.83 -32.41
CA VAL A 494 -1.45 8.41 -32.76
C VAL A 494 -0.90 8.24 -34.16
N LEU A 495 0.14 7.44 -34.29
CA LEU A 495 0.80 7.13 -35.54
C LEU A 495 0.46 5.70 -35.97
N ASP A 496 0.15 5.53 -37.21
CA ASP A 496 0.01 4.25 -37.89
C ASP A 496 1.40 3.77 -38.36
N LEU A 497 1.83 2.63 -37.92
CA LEU A 497 3.11 2.00 -38.28
C LEU A 497 2.95 0.92 -39.34
N GLY A 498 1.74 0.70 -39.85
CA GLY A 498 1.45 -0.30 -40.87
C GLY A 498 1.21 -1.71 -40.31
N SER A 499 1.20 -2.69 -41.23
CA SER A 499 0.98 -4.10 -40.86
C SER A 499 2.13 -4.66 -40.02
N CYS A 500 1.85 -5.66 -39.18
CA CYS A 500 2.86 -6.28 -38.33
C CYS A 500 3.97 -7.03 -39.10
N ASN A 501 3.74 -7.30 -40.38
CA ASN A 501 4.73 -7.90 -41.28
C ASN A 501 5.55 -6.86 -42.05
N SER A 502 5.35 -5.55 -41.83
CA SER A 502 6.16 -4.52 -42.51
C SER A 502 7.52 -4.36 -41.81
N ASP A 503 8.59 -4.34 -42.60
CA ASP A 503 9.95 -4.06 -42.15
C ASP A 503 10.11 -2.58 -41.73
N VAL A 504 9.56 -2.22 -40.59
CA VAL A 504 9.87 -0.93 -39.96
C VAL A 504 11.18 -1.10 -39.22
N THR A 505 12.31 -0.79 -39.88
CA THR A 505 13.63 -1.17 -39.39
C THR A 505 14.33 -0.14 -38.51
N THR A 506 13.82 1.08 -38.42
CA THR A 506 14.44 2.14 -37.61
C THR A 506 13.41 3.02 -36.92
N PHE A 507 13.23 2.80 -35.63
CA PHE A 507 12.60 3.75 -34.72
C PHE A 507 13.72 4.51 -34.00
N TRP A 508 13.85 5.79 -34.23
CA TRP A 508 14.70 6.76 -33.56
C TRP A 508 16.20 6.66 -33.88
N PRO A 509 16.81 7.78 -34.24
CA PRO A 509 18.25 7.89 -34.38
C PRO A 509 19.00 7.71 -33.03
#